data_1d4990657e1a00406fe0a9d02b803b47
#
_entry.id   1d4990657e1a00406fe0a9d02b803b47
#
_cell.length_a   1.000
_cell.length_b   1.000
_cell.length_c   1.000
_cell.angle_alpha   90.00
_cell.angle_beta   90.00
_cell.angle_gamma   90.00
#
_symmetry.space_group_name_H-M   'P 1'
#
loop_
_entity.id
_entity.type
_entity.pdbx_description
1 polymer ?
#
loop_
_entity_poly.entity_id
_entity_poly.type
_entity_poly.pdbx_seq_one_letter_code
_entity_poly.pdbx_strand_id
1 'polypeptide(L)'
;LISLPVGILVLVFTRWLWRKWLVVQRSRGNYSANVLLVGSLPSVTQVAREFARNPNAGYRVVGACVPSGKVADTIPGTDIPVMGHVGDVSRALQVTGADTVAVTSADELPADKVKQISWSLEAGRQHLVLAPSIIDVAGPRLHTRPVAGLPLIHVETPRFSRGQVFLKRTVDVVASVIGVILLSPVLAFLAMAVRLSSEGPVFFRQKRVGFRGREFTMIKFRSMVVNAEDMLEQLAKQERDAGNEVLFKMKNDPRVTPIGRIMRKFSLDELPQLFNVIGGSMSLVGPRPPLPSEVALYADHVHRRFLAKPGITGLWQVSGRSSLSWEESVRLDLSYVENWTLVGDFVILGKTARAALAPGETAA
;
A
#
# COMPACT_ATOMS: atom_id res chain seq x y z
N LEU A 1 23.42 -6.29 34.32
CA LEU A 1 23.44 -5.65 32.97
C LEU A 1 22.80 -6.52 31.87
N ILE A 2 22.80 -7.87 31.96
CA ILE A 2 22.22 -8.79 30.95
C ILE A 2 20.71 -8.93 31.12
N SER A 3 20.15 -8.72 32.30
CA SER A 3 18.71 -8.90 32.58
C SER A 3 17.81 -7.91 31.78
N LEU A 4 18.26 -6.69 31.55
CA LEU A 4 17.47 -5.69 30.83
C LEU A 4 17.29 -6.02 29.34
N PRO A 5 18.34 -6.32 28.56
CA PRO A 5 18.18 -6.71 27.16
C PRO A 5 17.42 -8.04 27.01
N VAL A 6 17.61 -9.01 27.91
CA VAL A 6 16.86 -10.27 27.91
C VAL A 6 15.38 -10.01 28.21
N GLY A 7 15.06 -9.15 29.20
CA GLY A 7 13.69 -8.76 29.50
C GLY A 7 12.99 -8.09 28.32
N ILE A 8 13.68 -7.17 27.62
CA ILE A 8 13.14 -6.50 26.43
C ILE A 8 12.87 -7.54 25.32
N LEU A 9 13.81 -8.46 25.07
CA LEU A 9 13.64 -9.50 24.04
C LEU A 9 12.45 -10.40 24.35
N VAL A 10 12.30 -10.84 25.61
CA VAL A 10 11.16 -11.66 26.07
C VAL A 10 9.85 -10.91 25.89
N LEU A 11 9.78 -9.62 26.28
CA LEU A 11 8.58 -8.80 26.10
C LEU A 11 8.23 -8.60 24.61
N VAL A 12 9.21 -8.33 23.77
CA VAL A 12 8.99 -8.19 22.32
C VAL A 12 8.52 -9.51 21.72
N PHE A 13 9.14 -10.62 22.11
CA PHE A 13 8.79 -11.96 21.63
C PHE A 13 7.39 -12.39 22.07
N THR A 14 7.05 -12.23 23.34
CA THR A 14 5.72 -12.56 23.87
C THR A 14 4.64 -11.69 23.22
N ARG A 15 4.90 -10.39 23.04
CA ARG A 15 3.98 -9.48 22.35
C ARG A 15 3.82 -9.85 20.85
N TRP A 16 4.88 -10.28 20.20
CA TRP A 16 4.84 -10.79 18.82
C TRP A 16 4.00 -12.07 18.72
N LEU A 17 4.23 -13.03 19.64
CA LEU A 17 3.50 -14.29 19.70
C LEU A 17 2.00 -14.06 19.93
N TRP A 18 1.67 -13.17 20.88
CA TRP A 18 0.30 -12.77 21.17
C TRP A 18 -0.39 -12.13 19.96
N ARG A 19 0.30 -11.22 19.26
CA ARG A 19 -0.24 -10.61 18.04
C ARG A 19 -0.48 -11.64 16.94
N LYS A 20 0.42 -12.59 16.74
CA LYS A 20 0.24 -13.68 15.77
C LYS A 20 -0.97 -14.54 16.11
N TRP A 21 -1.10 -14.93 17.36
CA TRP A 21 -2.24 -15.69 17.84
C TRP A 21 -3.56 -14.92 17.66
N LEU A 22 -3.59 -13.63 17.99
CA LEU A 22 -4.76 -12.76 17.84
C LEU A 22 -5.19 -12.63 16.36
N VAL A 23 -4.24 -12.49 15.43
CA VAL A 23 -4.51 -12.48 13.99
C VAL A 23 -5.19 -13.77 13.54
N VAL A 24 -4.69 -14.93 13.99
CA VAL A 24 -5.30 -16.23 13.67
C VAL A 24 -6.68 -16.37 14.28
N GLN A 25 -6.90 -15.88 15.50
CA GLN A 25 -8.22 -15.93 16.13
C GLN A 25 -9.22 -15.00 15.44
N ARG A 26 -8.81 -13.79 15.06
CA ARG A 26 -9.65 -12.83 14.34
C ARG A 26 -10.05 -13.33 12.95
N SER A 27 -9.15 -13.98 12.24
CA SER A 27 -9.49 -14.61 10.95
C SER A 27 -10.51 -15.74 11.06
N ARG A 28 -10.66 -16.34 12.28
CA ARG A 28 -11.70 -17.34 12.60
C ARG A 28 -13.00 -16.69 13.14
N GLY A 29 -13.08 -15.36 13.19
CA GLY A 29 -14.24 -14.62 13.70
C GLY A 29 -14.29 -14.44 15.22
N ASN A 30 -13.26 -14.90 15.97
CA ASN A 30 -13.15 -14.71 17.40
C ASN A 30 -12.49 -13.36 17.73
N TYR A 31 -12.82 -12.74 18.86
CA TYR A 31 -12.25 -11.47 19.31
C TYR A 31 -12.42 -10.32 18.30
N SER A 32 -13.56 -10.33 17.59
CA SER A 32 -13.96 -9.25 16.68
C SER A 32 -15.26 -8.63 17.18
N ALA A 33 -15.35 -7.30 17.12
CA ALA A 33 -16.59 -6.58 17.35
C ALA A 33 -17.54 -6.76 16.17
N ASN A 34 -18.80 -7.08 16.43
CA ASN A 34 -19.84 -7.17 15.41
C ASN A 34 -20.38 -5.77 15.12
N VAL A 35 -20.16 -5.29 13.90
CA VAL A 35 -20.46 -3.92 13.49
C VAL A 35 -21.70 -3.87 12.62
N LEU A 36 -22.65 -3.00 13.00
CA LEU A 36 -23.75 -2.56 12.17
C LEU A 36 -23.36 -1.23 11.53
N LEU A 37 -23.28 -1.18 10.20
CA LEU A 37 -22.99 0.05 9.46
C LEU A 37 -24.28 0.87 9.28
N VAL A 38 -24.17 2.19 9.43
CA VAL A 38 -25.30 3.11 9.27
C VAL A 38 -24.86 4.34 8.47
N GLY A 39 -25.52 4.62 7.34
CA GLY A 39 -25.20 5.78 6.50
C GLY A 39 -25.65 5.61 5.07
N SER A 40 -25.15 6.49 4.16
CA SER A 40 -25.45 6.41 2.74
C SER A 40 -24.93 5.11 2.11
N LEU A 41 -25.57 4.58 1.10
CA LEU A 41 -25.18 3.35 0.43
C LEU A 41 -23.72 3.40 -0.09
N PRO A 42 -23.23 4.49 -0.72
CA PRO A 42 -21.84 4.59 -1.13
C PRO A 42 -20.85 4.53 0.04
N SER A 43 -21.10 5.29 1.13
CA SER A 43 -20.22 5.32 2.31
C SER A 43 -20.20 3.97 3.03
N VAL A 44 -21.34 3.34 3.21
CA VAL A 44 -21.46 2.00 3.81
C VAL A 44 -20.70 0.97 2.97
N THR A 45 -20.87 1.00 1.64
CA THR A 45 -20.16 0.08 0.72
C THR A 45 -18.64 0.26 0.81
N GLN A 46 -18.18 1.50 0.88
CA GLN A 46 -16.76 1.81 0.99
C GLN A 46 -16.15 1.29 2.30
N VAL A 47 -16.80 1.58 3.45
CA VAL A 47 -16.35 1.13 4.77
C VAL A 47 -16.43 -0.40 4.89
N ALA A 48 -17.48 -1.03 4.35
CA ALA A 48 -17.62 -2.47 4.33
C ALA A 48 -16.47 -3.15 3.58
N ARG A 49 -16.09 -2.63 2.42
CA ARG A 49 -14.94 -3.12 1.64
C ARG A 49 -13.62 -2.95 2.39
N GLU A 50 -13.45 -1.83 3.10
CA GLU A 50 -12.22 -1.57 3.84
C GLU A 50 -12.08 -2.50 5.06
N PHE A 51 -13.17 -2.80 5.77
CA PHE A 51 -13.16 -3.81 6.83
C PHE A 51 -12.90 -5.23 6.29
N ALA A 52 -13.47 -5.57 5.13
CA ALA A 52 -13.19 -6.86 4.47
C ALA A 52 -11.71 -7.01 4.04
N ARG A 53 -11.07 -5.92 3.61
CA ARG A 53 -9.63 -5.90 3.27
C ARG A 53 -8.73 -6.01 4.50
N ASN A 54 -9.22 -5.60 5.67
CA ASN A 54 -8.46 -5.54 6.91
C ASN A 54 -9.06 -6.40 8.04
N PRO A 55 -9.18 -7.73 7.89
CA PRO A 55 -9.82 -8.61 8.88
C PRO A 55 -9.11 -8.58 10.25
N ASN A 56 -7.85 -8.15 10.26
CA ASN A 56 -7.05 -8.01 11.48
C ASN A 56 -7.43 -6.78 12.33
N ALA A 57 -8.22 -5.84 11.81
CA ALA A 57 -8.70 -4.67 12.54
C ALA A 57 -9.63 -5.06 13.71
N GLY A 58 -10.19 -6.29 13.68
CA GLY A 58 -11.05 -6.79 14.74
C GLY A 58 -12.49 -6.30 14.64
N TYR A 59 -12.93 -5.87 13.46
CA TYR A 59 -14.31 -5.50 13.15
C TYR A 59 -14.91 -6.46 12.13
N ARG A 60 -16.12 -6.97 12.42
CA ARG A 60 -16.88 -7.83 11.51
C ARG A 60 -18.22 -7.17 11.21
N VAL A 61 -18.44 -6.81 9.96
CA VAL A 61 -19.73 -6.24 9.56
C VAL A 61 -20.77 -7.34 9.48
N VAL A 62 -21.84 -7.19 10.24
CA VAL A 62 -22.95 -8.17 10.33
C VAL A 62 -24.24 -7.70 9.68
N GLY A 63 -24.30 -6.41 9.30
CA GLY A 63 -25.45 -5.82 8.63
C GLY A 63 -25.26 -4.33 8.36
N ALA A 64 -26.17 -3.75 7.61
CA ALA A 64 -26.18 -2.32 7.33
C ALA A 64 -27.59 -1.73 7.33
N CYS A 65 -27.73 -0.48 7.77
CA CYS A 65 -28.92 0.34 7.64
C CYS A 65 -28.62 1.51 6.70
N VAL A 66 -29.40 1.63 5.62
CA VAL A 66 -29.22 2.66 4.59
C VAL A 66 -30.55 3.40 4.31
N PRO A 67 -30.52 4.67 3.86
CA PRO A 67 -31.73 5.47 3.67
C PRO A 67 -32.74 4.87 2.69
N SER A 68 -32.26 4.14 1.69
CA SER A 68 -33.09 3.45 0.67
C SER A 68 -33.31 1.98 1.01
N GLY A 69 -32.98 1.55 2.23
CA GLY A 69 -32.84 0.13 2.59
C GLY A 69 -34.14 -0.64 2.53
N LYS A 70 -34.26 -1.54 1.56
CA LYS A 70 -35.23 -2.64 1.59
C LYS A 70 -34.58 -3.83 2.30
N VAL A 71 -35.28 -4.36 3.31
CA VAL A 71 -34.86 -5.59 4.01
C VAL A 71 -34.81 -6.72 2.97
N ALA A 72 -33.74 -7.51 2.99
CA ALA A 72 -33.40 -8.57 2.05
C ALA A 72 -32.47 -8.18 0.86
N ASP A 73 -32.15 -6.90 0.67
CA ASP A 73 -31.07 -6.51 -0.26
C ASP A 73 -29.70 -6.75 0.40
N THR A 74 -28.66 -6.86 -0.42
CA THR A 74 -27.25 -6.90 0.04
C THR A 74 -26.51 -5.65 -0.40
N ILE A 75 -25.47 -5.28 0.35
CA ILE A 75 -24.59 -4.17 -0.04
C ILE A 75 -23.85 -4.56 -1.33
N PRO A 76 -23.84 -3.71 -2.36
CA PRO A 76 -23.25 -4.01 -3.66
C PRO A 76 -21.79 -4.52 -3.57
N GLY A 77 -21.58 -5.73 -4.14
CA GLY A 77 -20.27 -6.39 -4.14
C GLY A 77 -19.83 -6.98 -2.79
N THR A 78 -20.79 -7.24 -1.88
CA THR A 78 -20.56 -7.90 -0.60
C THR A 78 -21.74 -8.83 -0.25
N ASP A 79 -21.53 -9.75 0.71
CA ASP A 79 -22.59 -10.61 1.28
C ASP A 79 -23.27 -10.00 2.51
N ILE A 80 -23.09 -8.70 2.75
CA ILE A 80 -23.60 -8.01 3.95
C ILE A 80 -25.07 -7.65 3.72
N PRO A 81 -26.00 -8.14 4.59
CA PRO A 81 -27.42 -7.87 4.42
C PRO A 81 -27.80 -6.44 4.81
N VAL A 82 -28.73 -5.86 4.08
CA VAL A 82 -29.40 -4.61 4.45
C VAL A 82 -30.51 -4.96 5.45
N MET A 83 -30.38 -4.42 6.66
CA MET A 83 -31.28 -4.70 7.78
C MET A 83 -32.49 -3.76 7.87
N GLY A 84 -32.51 -2.70 7.07
CA GLY A 84 -33.59 -1.72 7.00
C GLY A 84 -33.14 -0.28 6.79
N HIS A 85 -34.03 0.62 7.09
CA HIS A 85 -33.81 2.07 7.00
C HIS A 85 -32.97 2.54 8.20
N VAL A 86 -32.36 3.72 8.08
CA VAL A 86 -31.57 4.38 9.14
C VAL A 86 -32.35 4.55 10.47
N GLY A 87 -33.67 4.58 10.42
CA GLY A 87 -34.54 4.61 11.62
C GLY A 87 -34.67 3.27 12.34
N ASP A 88 -34.29 2.16 11.69
CA ASP A 88 -34.50 0.80 12.21
C ASP A 88 -33.28 0.24 12.98
N VAL A 89 -32.31 1.08 13.32
CA VAL A 89 -31.01 0.69 13.94
C VAL A 89 -31.22 -0.15 15.20
N SER A 90 -32.12 0.24 16.08
CA SER A 90 -32.37 -0.51 17.32
C SER A 90 -32.89 -1.92 17.07
N ARG A 91 -33.77 -2.10 16.07
CA ARG A 91 -34.27 -3.41 15.64
C ARG A 91 -33.14 -4.21 14.97
N ALA A 92 -32.37 -3.57 14.12
CA ALA A 92 -31.23 -4.20 13.43
C ALA A 92 -30.17 -4.70 14.43
N LEU A 93 -29.88 -3.97 15.49
CA LEU A 93 -28.98 -4.36 16.58
C LEU A 93 -29.47 -5.63 17.29
N GLN A 94 -30.77 -5.70 17.58
CA GLN A 94 -31.35 -6.88 18.24
C GLN A 94 -31.30 -8.14 17.35
N VAL A 95 -31.59 -7.98 16.07
CA VAL A 95 -31.59 -9.10 15.10
C VAL A 95 -30.19 -9.59 14.78
N THR A 96 -29.23 -8.68 14.62
CA THR A 96 -27.85 -9.02 14.23
C THR A 96 -26.96 -9.38 15.40
N GLY A 97 -27.36 -9.01 16.63
CA GLY A 97 -26.51 -9.14 17.82
C GLY A 97 -25.24 -8.27 17.74
N ALA A 98 -25.28 -7.17 16.96
CA ALA A 98 -24.15 -6.26 16.86
C ALA A 98 -23.90 -5.53 18.19
N ASP A 99 -22.64 -5.41 18.56
CA ASP A 99 -22.17 -4.70 19.74
C ASP A 99 -21.67 -3.28 19.42
N THR A 100 -21.48 -2.98 18.14
CA THR A 100 -20.96 -1.70 17.67
C THR A 100 -21.79 -1.16 16.52
N VAL A 101 -22.17 0.12 16.61
CA VAL A 101 -22.79 0.87 15.52
C VAL A 101 -21.75 1.81 14.92
N ALA A 102 -21.45 1.66 13.64
CA ALA A 102 -20.54 2.56 12.92
C ALA A 102 -21.34 3.46 11.98
N VAL A 103 -21.40 4.76 12.30
CA VAL A 103 -21.99 5.79 11.43
C VAL A 103 -20.96 6.24 10.42
N THR A 104 -21.24 6.04 9.12
CA THR A 104 -20.26 6.21 8.03
C THR A 104 -20.34 7.55 7.30
N SER A 105 -21.47 8.25 7.35
CA SER A 105 -21.59 9.59 6.80
C SER A 105 -22.60 10.42 7.58
N ALA A 106 -22.30 11.71 7.73
CA ALA A 106 -23.20 12.67 8.36
C ALA A 106 -24.15 13.35 7.35
N ASP A 107 -23.93 13.17 6.04
CA ASP A 107 -24.65 13.91 5.01
C ASP A 107 -26.13 13.53 4.94
N GLU A 108 -26.48 12.29 5.27
CA GLU A 108 -27.85 11.78 5.28
C GLU A 108 -28.35 11.45 6.69
N LEU A 109 -27.53 11.70 7.70
CA LEU A 109 -27.85 11.50 9.13
C LEU A 109 -27.70 12.83 9.85
N PRO A 110 -28.79 13.59 10.05
CA PRO A 110 -28.79 14.76 10.91
C PRO A 110 -28.23 14.46 12.29
N ALA A 111 -27.52 15.42 12.90
CA ALA A 111 -26.89 15.25 14.20
C ALA A 111 -27.86 14.75 15.29
N ASP A 112 -29.13 15.16 15.19
CA ASP A 112 -30.19 14.71 16.10
C ASP A 112 -30.47 13.20 15.98
N LYS A 113 -30.38 12.64 14.78
CA LYS A 113 -30.53 11.19 14.57
C LYS A 113 -29.36 10.42 15.12
N VAL A 114 -28.14 10.90 14.93
CA VAL A 114 -26.92 10.29 15.54
C VAL A 114 -27.04 10.31 17.06
N LYS A 115 -27.54 11.41 17.63
CA LYS A 115 -27.80 11.55 19.06
C LYS A 115 -28.89 10.60 19.57
N GLN A 116 -29.97 10.44 18.82
CA GLN A 116 -31.03 9.46 19.11
C GLN A 116 -30.47 8.02 19.07
N ILE A 117 -29.69 7.67 18.08
CA ILE A 117 -29.01 6.36 18.03
C ILE A 117 -28.12 6.17 19.25
N SER A 118 -27.29 7.16 19.60
CA SER A 118 -26.43 7.09 20.79
C SER A 118 -27.21 6.85 22.07
N TRP A 119 -28.39 7.47 22.23
CA TRP A 119 -29.24 7.29 23.40
C TRP A 119 -29.99 5.95 23.41
N SER A 120 -30.19 5.33 22.25
CA SER A 120 -30.86 4.01 22.18
C SER A 120 -29.89 2.85 22.41
N LEU A 121 -28.59 3.08 22.53
CA LEU A 121 -27.60 2.04 22.78
C LEU A 121 -27.59 1.63 24.25
N GLU A 122 -27.46 0.33 24.49
CA GLU A 122 -27.31 -0.21 25.83
C GLU A 122 -25.96 0.17 26.46
N ALA A 123 -25.98 0.90 27.56
CA ALA A 123 -24.76 1.32 28.24
C ALA A 123 -23.90 0.10 28.67
N GLY A 124 -22.64 0.13 28.34
CA GLY A 124 -21.66 -0.92 28.68
C GLY A 124 -21.68 -2.17 27.80
N ARG A 125 -22.63 -2.30 26.86
CA ARG A 125 -22.70 -3.44 25.93
C ARG A 125 -22.57 -3.03 24.47
N GLN A 126 -23.01 -1.83 24.11
CA GLN A 126 -23.02 -1.32 22.74
C GLN A 126 -22.23 -0.03 22.64
N HIS A 127 -21.53 0.13 21.53
CA HIS A 127 -20.65 1.26 21.29
C HIS A 127 -21.04 2.00 20.00
N LEU A 128 -20.97 3.33 20.01
CA LEU A 128 -21.10 4.16 18.82
C LEU A 128 -19.71 4.56 18.32
N VAL A 129 -19.44 4.29 17.07
CA VAL A 129 -18.22 4.69 16.36
C VAL A 129 -18.61 5.60 15.20
N LEU A 130 -17.98 6.74 15.08
CA LEU A 130 -18.09 7.59 13.91
C LEU A 130 -16.96 7.20 12.95
N ALA A 131 -17.30 6.69 11.79
CA ALA A 131 -16.35 6.35 10.73
C ALA A 131 -16.41 7.45 9.65
N PRO A 132 -15.61 8.51 9.76
CA PRO A 132 -15.57 9.53 8.73
C PRO A 132 -15.11 8.91 7.41
N SER A 133 -15.64 9.39 6.27
CA SER A 133 -15.26 8.95 4.93
C SER A 133 -13.81 9.29 4.54
N ILE A 134 -13.00 9.69 5.50
CA ILE A 134 -11.57 9.98 5.32
C ILE A 134 -10.82 8.65 5.44
N ILE A 135 -10.43 8.10 4.30
CA ILE A 135 -9.70 6.84 4.19
C ILE A 135 -8.21 7.10 3.99
N ASP A 136 -7.38 6.11 4.37
CA ASP A 136 -5.92 6.12 4.19
C ASP A 136 -5.15 7.18 5.01
N VAL A 137 -5.73 7.72 6.08
CA VAL A 137 -5.02 8.61 7.00
C VAL A 137 -4.49 7.83 8.21
N ALA A 138 -3.17 7.86 8.44
CA ALA A 138 -2.56 7.22 9.59
C ALA A 138 -3.07 7.82 10.90
N GLY A 139 -3.40 6.94 11.87
CA GLY A 139 -3.89 7.33 13.20
C GLY A 139 -3.11 8.46 13.89
N PRO A 140 -1.77 8.50 13.84
CA PRO A 140 -0.97 9.60 14.42
C PRO A 140 -1.24 10.99 13.84
N ARG A 141 -1.87 11.10 12.66
CA ARG A 141 -2.24 12.37 12.01
C ARG A 141 -3.69 12.80 12.26
N LEU A 142 -4.45 11.95 12.96
CA LEU A 142 -5.84 12.23 13.32
C LEU A 142 -5.87 12.71 14.77
N HIS A 143 -6.16 13.97 14.97
CA HIS A 143 -6.34 14.54 16.29
C HIS A 143 -7.79 14.99 16.45
N THR A 144 -8.48 14.44 17.45
CA THR A 144 -9.81 14.88 17.81
C THR A 144 -9.70 16.01 18.85
N ARG A 145 -10.19 17.21 18.51
CA ARG A 145 -10.29 18.33 19.44
C ARG A 145 -11.75 18.76 19.54
N PRO A 146 -12.39 18.59 20.69
CA PRO A 146 -13.73 19.13 20.88
C PRO A 146 -13.66 20.65 20.96
N VAL A 147 -14.38 21.34 20.09
CA VAL A 147 -14.55 22.80 20.09
C VAL A 147 -16.03 23.10 20.19
N ALA A 148 -16.46 23.75 21.25
CA ALA A 148 -17.86 24.09 21.52
C ALA A 148 -18.84 22.89 21.41
N GLY A 149 -18.40 21.70 21.85
CA GLY A 149 -19.20 20.47 21.81
C GLY A 149 -19.17 19.74 20.47
N LEU A 150 -18.45 20.25 19.45
CA LEU A 150 -18.26 19.58 18.16
C LEU A 150 -16.96 18.76 18.19
N PRO A 151 -16.99 17.45 17.90
CA PRO A 151 -15.78 16.64 17.76
C PRO A 151 -15.11 16.95 16.40
N LEU A 152 -14.22 17.95 16.38
CA LEU A 152 -13.46 18.25 15.18
C LEU A 152 -12.33 17.25 15.00
N ILE A 153 -12.29 16.62 13.83
CA ILE A 153 -11.19 15.76 13.42
C ILE A 153 -10.18 16.61 12.66
N HIS A 154 -9.04 16.84 13.30
CA HIS A 154 -7.94 17.57 12.67
C HIS A 154 -7.06 16.57 11.90
N VAL A 155 -7.01 16.74 10.58
CA VAL A 155 -6.18 15.91 9.69
C VAL A 155 -4.94 16.70 9.33
N GLU A 156 -3.79 16.28 9.86
CA GLU A 156 -2.53 16.92 9.50
C GLU A 156 -2.08 16.48 8.10
N THR A 157 -1.70 17.45 7.27
CA THR A 157 -1.04 17.16 5.99
C THR A 157 0.31 16.51 6.24
N PRO A 158 0.70 15.48 5.45
CA PRO A 158 1.98 14.81 5.63
C PRO A 158 3.12 15.80 5.42
N ARG A 159 3.92 16.00 6.47
CA ARG A 159 5.13 16.82 6.42
C ARG A 159 6.31 16.00 6.90
N PHE A 160 7.30 15.83 6.05
CA PHE A 160 8.57 15.27 6.48
C PHE A 160 9.35 16.35 7.25
N SER A 161 9.63 16.11 8.52
CA SER A 161 10.53 16.98 9.26
C SER A 161 11.94 16.97 8.64
N ARG A 162 12.70 18.03 8.81
CA ARG A 162 14.09 18.08 8.31
C ARG A 162 14.94 16.94 8.85
N GLY A 163 14.72 16.56 10.13
CA GLY A 163 15.40 15.42 10.76
C GLY A 163 15.03 14.08 10.11
N GLN A 164 13.76 13.86 9.79
CA GLN A 164 13.31 12.65 9.10
C GLN A 164 13.90 12.52 7.68
N VAL A 165 13.93 13.62 6.92
CA VAL A 165 14.56 13.67 5.59
C VAL A 165 16.05 13.37 5.69
N PHE A 166 16.75 13.99 6.66
CA PHE A 166 18.17 13.73 6.89
C PHE A 166 18.44 12.29 7.29
N LEU A 167 17.70 11.75 8.27
CA LEU A 167 17.83 10.38 8.73
C LEU A 167 17.60 9.38 7.60
N LYS A 168 16.50 9.55 6.84
CA LYS A 168 16.23 8.71 5.68
C LYS A 168 17.36 8.75 4.67
N ARG A 169 17.86 9.95 4.35
CA ARG A 169 18.96 10.12 3.39
C ARG A 169 20.24 9.43 3.87
N THR A 170 20.57 9.55 5.16
CA THR A 170 21.74 8.89 5.75
C THR A 170 21.62 7.37 5.64
N VAL A 171 20.49 6.82 6.02
CA VAL A 171 20.23 5.36 5.91
C VAL A 171 20.31 4.91 4.45
N ASP A 172 19.68 5.63 3.52
CA ASP A 172 19.71 5.31 2.10
C ASP A 172 21.15 5.27 1.55
N VAL A 173 21.95 6.30 1.86
CA VAL A 173 23.34 6.39 1.37
C VAL A 173 24.22 5.32 2.00
N VAL A 174 24.19 5.19 3.32
CA VAL A 174 25.04 4.24 4.04
C VAL A 174 24.72 2.81 3.59
N ALA A 175 23.43 2.43 3.55
CA ALA A 175 23.05 1.10 3.11
C ALA A 175 23.37 0.84 1.64
N SER A 176 23.23 1.86 0.76
CA SER A 176 23.58 1.73 -0.66
C SER A 176 25.09 1.60 -0.87
N VAL A 177 25.91 2.35 -0.14
CA VAL A 177 27.38 2.23 -0.22
C VAL A 177 27.83 0.86 0.24
N ILE A 178 27.33 0.41 1.40
CA ILE A 178 27.60 -0.97 1.90
C ILE A 178 27.13 -2.00 0.86
N GLY A 179 25.93 -1.84 0.32
CA GLY A 179 25.38 -2.72 -0.71
C GLY A 179 26.27 -2.78 -1.97
N VAL A 180 26.75 -1.65 -2.48
CA VAL A 180 27.66 -1.60 -3.63
C VAL A 180 28.99 -2.30 -3.31
N ILE A 181 29.57 -2.07 -2.13
CA ILE A 181 30.84 -2.72 -1.73
C ILE A 181 30.66 -4.23 -1.64
N LEU A 182 29.65 -4.70 -0.92
CA LEU A 182 29.39 -6.14 -0.73
C LEU A 182 29.02 -6.84 -2.03
N LEU A 183 28.25 -6.20 -2.89
CA LEU A 183 27.79 -6.76 -4.16
C LEU A 183 28.74 -6.46 -5.32
N SER A 184 29.88 -5.78 -5.10
CA SER A 184 30.82 -5.43 -6.18
C SER A 184 31.30 -6.64 -7.01
N PRO A 185 31.61 -7.85 -6.44
CA PRO A 185 31.95 -9.00 -7.26
C PRO A 185 30.80 -9.46 -8.15
N VAL A 186 29.57 -9.42 -7.63
CA VAL A 186 28.35 -9.77 -8.36
C VAL A 186 28.09 -8.76 -9.47
N LEU A 187 28.22 -7.47 -9.19
CA LEU A 187 28.07 -6.40 -10.17
C LEU A 187 29.08 -6.52 -11.31
N ALA A 188 30.36 -6.82 -11.00
CA ALA A 188 31.40 -7.05 -11.99
C ALA A 188 31.11 -8.29 -12.85
N PHE A 189 30.70 -9.39 -12.23
CA PHE A 189 30.30 -10.61 -12.94
C PHE A 189 29.11 -10.37 -13.88
N LEU A 190 28.04 -9.69 -13.40
CA LEU A 190 26.89 -9.36 -14.23
C LEU A 190 27.25 -8.42 -15.37
N ALA A 191 28.10 -7.42 -15.13
CA ALA A 191 28.58 -6.51 -16.16
C ALA A 191 29.32 -7.28 -17.28
N MET A 192 30.19 -8.19 -16.91
CA MET A 192 30.91 -9.09 -17.84
C MET A 192 29.95 -9.99 -18.60
N ALA A 193 28.99 -10.63 -17.90
CA ALA A 193 28.00 -11.51 -18.52
C ALA A 193 27.11 -10.77 -19.53
N VAL A 194 26.66 -9.56 -19.23
CA VAL A 194 25.90 -8.71 -20.17
C VAL A 194 26.75 -8.32 -21.37
N ARG A 195 28.03 -7.97 -21.17
CA ARG A 195 28.96 -7.58 -22.27
C ARG A 195 29.21 -8.74 -23.21
N LEU A 196 29.34 -9.96 -22.71
CA LEU A 196 29.62 -11.16 -23.50
C LEU A 196 28.37 -11.76 -24.17
N SER A 197 27.17 -11.52 -23.59
CA SER A 197 25.93 -12.12 -24.09
C SER A 197 25.33 -11.42 -25.30
N SER A 198 25.59 -10.14 -25.50
CA SER A 198 25.05 -9.37 -26.64
C SER A 198 25.84 -8.09 -26.89
N GLU A 199 25.86 -7.63 -28.12
CA GLU A 199 26.51 -6.37 -28.53
C GLU A 199 25.80 -5.16 -27.88
N GLY A 200 26.60 -4.11 -27.54
CA GLY A 200 26.08 -2.85 -27.00
C GLY A 200 26.53 -2.54 -25.58
N PRO A 201 26.00 -1.46 -24.96
CA PRO A 201 26.42 -0.99 -23.63
C PRO A 201 25.93 -1.94 -22.52
N VAL A 202 26.70 -2.06 -21.44
CA VAL A 202 26.37 -2.87 -20.26
C VAL A 202 25.17 -2.30 -19.53
N PHE A 203 25.08 -0.98 -19.44
CA PHE A 203 24.02 -0.27 -18.72
C PHE A 203 22.96 0.25 -19.68
N PHE A 204 21.72 0.03 -19.32
CA PHE A 204 20.56 0.69 -19.90
C PHE A 204 20.23 1.93 -19.09
N ARG A 205 19.97 3.05 -19.75
CA ARG A 205 19.66 4.33 -19.15
C ARG A 205 18.30 4.80 -19.66
N GLN A 206 17.39 5.13 -18.75
CA GLN A 206 16.05 5.57 -19.11
C GLN A 206 15.63 6.80 -18.31
N LYS A 207 15.03 7.78 -18.98
CA LYS A 207 14.44 8.93 -18.33
C LYS A 207 13.20 8.52 -17.54
N ARG A 208 13.14 8.93 -16.30
CA ARG A 208 12.04 8.69 -15.37
C ARG A 208 11.71 9.97 -14.63
N VAL A 209 10.46 10.05 -14.15
CA VAL A 209 10.01 11.18 -13.31
C VAL A 209 10.21 10.83 -11.84
N GLY A 210 10.83 11.75 -11.09
CA GLY A 210 11.21 11.57 -9.70
C GLY A 210 10.64 12.65 -8.77
N PHE A 211 11.40 12.96 -7.73
CA PHE A 211 11.01 13.92 -6.70
C PHE A 211 10.64 15.28 -7.27
N ARG A 212 9.47 15.80 -6.85
CA ARG A 212 8.88 17.06 -7.32
C ARG A 212 8.63 17.11 -8.83
N GLY A 213 8.39 15.97 -9.46
CA GLY A 213 8.13 15.90 -10.89
C GLY A 213 9.36 16.12 -11.78
N ARG A 214 10.56 16.15 -11.21
CA ARG A 214 11.80 16.35 -12.00
C ARG A 214 12.24 15.06 -12.66
N GLU A 215 12.62 15.13 -13.92
CA GLU A 215 13.21 14.00 -14.64
C GLU A 215 14.59 13.67 -14.09
N PHE A 216 14.91 12.37 -14.09
CA PHE A 216 16.25 11.86 -13.81
C PHE A 216 16.54 10.63 -14.68
N THR A 217 17.81 10.29 -14.82
CA THR A 217 18.25 9.10 -15.56
C THR A 217 18.38 7.92 -14.62
N MET A 218 17.50 6.94 -14.77
CA MET A 218 17.56 5.65 -14.05
C MET A 218 18.53 4.72 -14.76
N ILE A 219 19.39 4.03 -13.99
CA ILE A 219 20.43 3.13 -14.48
C ILE A 219 20.06 1.70 -14.13
N LYS A 220 20.06 0.80 -15.12
CA LYS A 220 19.89 -0.65 -14.96
C LYS A 220 20.94 -1.42 -15.75
N PHE A 221 21.13 -2.70 -15.47
CA PHE A 221 21.79 -3.57 -16.44
C PHE A 221 20.89 -3.79 -17.64
N ARG A 222 21.48 -3.87 -18.82
CA ARG A 222 20.75 -4.19 -20.05
C ARG A 222 20.28 -5.64 -19.99
N SER A 223 18.98 -5.85 -19.91
CA SER A 223 18.32 -7.16 -19.91
C SER A 223 17.59 -7.49 -21.21
N MET A 224 17.55 -6.53 -22.15
CA MET A 224 16.91 -6.65 -23.46
C MET A 224 17.89 -6.36 -24.59
N VAL A 225 17.53 -6.75 -25.82
CA VAL A 225 18.26 -6.43 -27.05
C VAL A 225 18.29 -4.93 -27.32
N VAL A 226 19.25 -4.44 -28.09
CA VAL A 226 19.48 -3.00 -28.32
C VAL A 226 18.27 -2.32 -28.98
N ASN A 227 17.61 -3.01 -29.91
CA ASN A 227 16.43 -2.52 -30.66
C ASN A 227 15.07 -2.85 -29.97
N ALA A 228 15.08 -3.11 -28.66
CA ALA A 228 13.89 -3.51 -27.91
C ALA A 228 12.77 -2.47 -27.92
N GLU A 229 13.11 -1.17 -28.00
CA GLU A 229 12.11 -0.08 -28.05
C GLU A 229 11.42 -0.05 -29.42
N ASP A 230 12.13 -0.25 -30.52
CA ASP A 230 11.56 -0.31 -31.87
C ASP A 230 10.60 -1.50 -32.05
N MET A 231 10.90 -2.61 -31.36
CA MET A 231 10.03 -3.80 -31.33
C MET A 231 8.78 -3.59 -30.47
N LEU A 232 8.77 -2.65 -29.54
CA LEU A 232 7.67 -2.44 -28.60
C LEU A 232 6.36 -2.09 -29.30
N GLU A 233 6.40 -1.22 -30.30
CA GLU A 233 5.20 -0.80 -31.05
C GLU A 233 4.53 -1.95 -31.79
N GLN A 234 5.34 -2.86 -32.33
CA GLN A 234 4.85 -4.03 -33.04
C GLN A 234 4.25 -5.06 -32.08
N LEU A 235 4.92 -5.29 -30.94
CA LEU A 235 4.46 -6.24 -29.91
C LEU A 235 3.26 -5.74 -29.11
N ALA A 236 3.14 -4.44 -28.90
CA ALA A 236 2.00 -3.85 -28.17
C ALA A 236 0.65 -4.09 -28.85
N LYS A 237 0.66 -4.42 -30.15
CA LYS A 237 -0.53 -4.76 -30.93
C LYS A 237 -0.92 -6.24 -30.80
N GLN A 238 -0.03 -7.10 -30.34
CA GLN A 238 -0.24 -8.57 -30.39
C GLN A 238 -0.78 -9.15 -29.09
N GLU A 239 -0.24 -8.84 -27.93
CA GLU A 239 -0.75 -9.37 -26.64
C GLU A 239 -0.36 -8.48 -25.47
N ARG A 240 -1.33 -8.15 -24.63
CA ARG A 240 -1.14 -7.59 -23.29
C ARG A 240 -1.59 -8.59 -22.27
N ASP A 241 -0.76 -8.90 -21.28
CA ASP A 241 -1.20 -9.68 -20.12
C ASP A 241 -2.33 -8.93 -19.39
N ALA A 242 -3.41 -9.62 -19.06
CA ALA A 242 -4.53 -9.06 -18.33
C ALA A 242 -4.07 -8.57 -16.94
N GLY A 243 -4.36 -7.32 -16.58
CA GLY A 243 -4.18 -6.84 -15.22
C GLY A 243 -3.93 -5.35 -15.05
N ASN A 244 -3.15 -4.70 -15.90
CA ASN A 244 -2.87 -3.27 -15.75
C ASN A 244 -2.75 -2.59 -17.13
N GLU A 245 -3.73 -1.77 -17.47
CA GLU A 245 -3.82 -1.09 -18.78
C GLU A 245 -2.67 -0.10 -19.04
N VAL A 246 -2.03 0.38 -17.97
CA VAL A 246 -0.96 1.40 -18.05
C VAL A 246 0.43 0.77 -18.20
N LEU A 247 0.62 -0.49 -17.75
CA LEU A 247 1.91 -1.16 -17.75
C LEU A 247 1.93 -2.30 -18.77
N PHE A 248 2.68 -2.13 -19.87
CA PHE A 248 2.90 -3.22 -20.82
C PHE A 248 3.76 -4.32 -20.18
N LYS A 249 3.23 -5.53 -20.09
CA LYS A 249 3.95 -6.72 -19.64
C LYS A 249 3.53 -7.92 -20.49
N MET A 250 4.50 -8.75 -20.86
CA MET A 250 4.33 -9.95 -21.67
C MET A 250 5.08 -11.10 -21.01
N LYS A 251 4.43 -12.26 -20.86
CA LYS A 251 4.97 -13.42 -20.12
C LYS A 251 6.23 -14.01 -20.78
N ASN A 252 6.33 -14.00 -22.10
CA ASN A 252 7.48 -14.45 -22.87
C ASN A 252 7.92 -13.35 -23.83
N ASP A 253 8.47 -12.27 -23.30
CA ASP A 253 8.92 -11.12 -24.11
C ASP A 253 10.16 -11.51 -24.94
N PRO A 254 10.06 -11.53 -26.28
CA PRO A 254 11.16 -11.94 -27.17
C PRO A 254 12.34 -10.96 -27.15
N ARG A 255 12.15 -9.75 -26.61
CA ARG A 255 13.19 -8.74 -26.48
C ARG A 255 14.18 -9.06 -25.35
N VAL A 256 13.82 -9.96 -24.42
CA VAL A 256 14.63 -10.29 -23.25
C VAL A 256 15.74 -11.27 -23.63
N THR A 257 17.00 -10.89 -23.36
CA THR A 257 18.16 -11.77 -23.56
C THR A 257 18.16 -12.97 -22.60
N PRO A 258 18.83 -14.09 -22.90
CA PRO A 258 18.92 -15.23 -22.00
C PRO A 258 19.44 -14.86 -20.61
N ILE A 259 20.52 -14.07 -20.52
CA ILE A 259 21.04 -13.56 -19.25
C ILE A 259 20.07 -12.55 -18.61
N GLY A 260 19.40 -11.75 -19.43
CA GLY A 260 18.36 -10.81 -19.01
C GLY A 260 17.21 -11.49 -18.30
N ARG A 261 16.79 -12.67 -18.76
CA ARG A 261 15.73 -13.46 -18.13
C ARG A 261 16.10 -13.86 -16.69
N ILE A 262 17.34 -14.32 -16.49
CA ILE A 262 17.85 -14.66 -15.15
C ILE A 262 17.93 -13.42 -14.28
N MET A 263 18.48 -12.32 -14.79
CA MET A 263 18.60 -11.07 -14.04
C MET A 263 17.23 -10.52 -13.62
N ARG A 264 16.24 -10.52 -14.51
CA ARG A 264 14.89 -10.03 -14.22
C ARG A 264 14.17 -10.91 -13.19
N LYS A 265 14.33 -12.23 -13.28
CA LYS A 265 13.75 -13.17 -12.31
C LYS A 265 14.15 -12.86 -10.88
N PHE A 266 15.40 -12.46 -10.64
CA PHE A 266 15.95 -12.13 -9.33
C PHE A 266 16.09 -10.62 -9.09
N SER A 267 15.58 -9.78 -10.02
CA SER A 267 15.70 -8.31 -9.97
C SER A 267 17.15 -7.80 -9.91
N LEU A 268 18.11 -8.58 -10.42
CA LEU A 268 19.53 -8.24 -10.43
C LEU A 268 19.85 -7.14 -11.42
N ASP A 269 19.01 -6.98 -12.45
CA ASP A 269 19.10 -5.88 -13.42
C ASP A 269 18.88 -4.51 -12.79
N GLU A 270 18.27 -4.43 -11.62
CA GLU A 270 17.99 -3.20 -10.89
C GLU A 270 19.11 -2.78 -9.92
N LEU A 271 20.10 -3.65 -9.66
CA LEU A 271 21.19 -3.35 -8.73
C LEU A 271 21.96 -2.05 -9.04
N PRO A 272 22.20 -1.65 -10.32
CA PRO A 272 22.86 -0.37 -10.63
C PRO A 272 22.08 0.88 -10.15
N GLN A 273 20.77 0.75 -9.81
CA GLN A 273 20.01 1.86 -9.22
C GLN A 273 20.56 2.28 -7.85
N LEU A 274 21.37 1.44 -7.19
CA LEU A 274 22.10 1.87 -5.98
C LEU A 274 22.97 3.11 -6.24
N PHE A 275 23.52 3.27 -7.43
CA PHE A 275 24.23 4.50 -7.82
C PHE A 275 23.29 5.70 -7.92
N ASN A 276 22.04 5.51 -8.37
CA ASN A 276 21.02 6.55 -8.35
C ASN A 276 20.66 6.96 -6.91
N VAL A 277 20.63 6.02 -5.97
CA VAL A 277 20.40 6.31 -4.54
C VAL A 277 21.57 7.11 -3.98
N ILE A 278 22.81 6.67 -4.20
CA ILE A 278 24.02 7.39 -3.75
C ILE A 278 24.04 8.80 -4.35
N GLY A 279 23.73 8.95 -5.64
CA GLY A 279 23.63 10.23 -6.34
C GLY A 279 22.45 11.11 -5.91
N GLY A 280 21.47 10.58 -5.18
CA GLY A 280 20.36 11.33 -4.58
C GLY A 280 19.13 11.49 -5.45
N SER A 281 19.09 10.94 -6.65
CA SER A 281 17.90 10.94 -7.52
C SER A 281 16.85 9.93 -7.08
N MET A 282 17.26 8.87 -6.37
CA MET A 282 16.41 7.81 -5.83
C MET A 282 16.62 7.61 -4.32
N SER A 283 15.78 6.76 -3.73
CA SER A 283 15.84 6.21 -2.38
C SER A 283 15.84 4.67 -2.49
N LEU A 284 16.23 3.97 -1.42
CA LEU A 284 16.06 2.51 -1.35
C LEU A 284 14.58 2.14 -1.40
N VAL A 285 13.76 2.83 -0.61
CA VAL A 285 12.31 2.61 -0.52
C VAL A 285 11.56 3.87 -0.91
N GLY A 286 10.58 3.73 -1.81
CA GLY A 286 9.76 4.84 -2.29
C GLY A 286 8.76 4.40 -3.38
N PRO A 287 7.95 5.32 -3.89
CA PRO A 287 7.09 5.06 -5.04
C PRO A 287 7.90 4.62 -6.28
N ARG A 288 7.30 3.82 -7.14
CA ARG A 288 7.94 3.45 -8.43
C ARG A 288 8.16 4.70 -9.28
N PRO A 289 9.35 4.89 -9.87
CA PRO A 289 9.58 5.98 -10.83
C PRO A 289 8.84 5.73 -12.15
N PRO A 290 7.83 6.57 -12.49
CA PRO A 290 7.06 6.42 -13.72
C PRO A 290 7.83 6.94 -14.94
N LEU A 291 7.40 6.52 -16.14
CA LEU A 291 7.79 7.13 -17.40
C LEU A 291 7.14 8.52 -17.56
N PRO A 292 7.77 9.45 -18.28
CA PRO A 292 7.12 10.72 -18.63
C PRO A 292 5.78 10.55 -19.35
N SER A 293 5.66 9.54 -20.22
CA SER A 293 4.42 9.19 -20.92
C SER A 293 3.32 8.68 -19.96
N GLU A 294 3.69 7.95 -18.91
CA GLU A 294 2.73 7.52 -17.87
C GLU A 294 2.20 8.72 -17.09
N VAL A 295 3.08 9.67 -16.75
CA VAL A 295 2.72 10.88 -15.98
C VAL A 295 1.73 11.77 -16.73
N ALA A 296 1.83 11.82 -18.05
CA ALA A 296 0.90 12.59 -18.87
C ALA A 296 -0.56 12.11 -18.78
N LEU A 297 -0.77 10.86 -18.32
CA LEU A 297 -2.10 10.26 -18.14
C LEU A 297 -2.59 10.32 -16.67
N TYR A 298 -1.82 10.94 -15.77
CA TYR A 298 -2.15 10.94 -14.35
C TYR A 298 -3.24 11.94 -14.01
N ALA A 299 -4.20 11.52 -13.20
CA ALA A 299 -5.11 12.43 -12.52
C ALA A 299 -4.36 13.26 -11.44
N ASP A 300 -4.89 14.45 -11.11
CA ASP A 300 -4.21 15.40 -10.22
C ASP A 300 -3.76 14.83 -8.88
N HIS A 301 -4.59 13.97 -8.26
CA HIS A 301 -4.27 13.37 -6.97
C HIS A 301 -3.05 12.43 -7.03
N VAL A 302 -2.77 11.81 -8.19
CA VAL A 302 -1.65 10.88 -8.37
C VAL A 302 -0.29 11.61 -8.29
N HIS A 303 -0.24 12.90 -8.62
CA HIS A 303 0.96 13.72 -8.55
C HIS A 303 1.53 13.84 -7.13
N ARG A 304 0.73 13.58 -6.09
CA ARG A 304 1.20 13.55 -4.69
C ARG A 304 2.29 12.51 -4.43
N ARG A 305 2.39 11.48 -5.25
CA ARG A 305 3.47 10.49 -5.16
C ARG A 305 4.87 11.08 -5.38
N PHE A 306 4.97 12.25 -6.05
CA PHE A 306 6.22 12.97 -6.25
C PHE A 306 6.69 13.79 -5.03
N LEU A 307 5.95 13.78 -3.93
CA LEU A 307 6.38 14.38 -2.67
C LEU A 307 7.47 13.54 -1.96
N ALA A 308 7.69 12.30 -2.38
CA ALA A 308 8.80 11.46 -1.95
C ALA A 308 9.74 11.13 -3.12
N LYS A 309 11.01 10.78 -2.81
CA LYS A 309 11.92 10.25 -3.82
C LYS A 309 11.45 8.87 -4.29
N PRO A 310 11.57 8.55 -5.58
CA PRO A 310 11.27 7.21 -6.06
C PRO A 310 12.22 6.18 -5.47
N GLY A 311 11.70 4.98 -5.21
CA GLY A 311 12.45 3.87 -4.62
C GLY A 311 12.94 2.85 -5.63
N ILE A 312 13.98 2.08 -5.25
CA ILE A 312 14.33 0.81 -5.90
C ILE A 312 13.21 -0.20 -5.63
N THR A 313 12.72 -0.21 -4.39
CA THR A 313 11.54 -0.97 -3.98
C THR A 313 10.51 -0.07 -3.34
N GLY A 314 9.28 -0.55 -3.16
CA GLY A 314 8.20 0.22 -2.58
C GLY A 314 7.07 -0.65 -2.05
N LEU A 315 6.12 -0.04 -1.37
CA LEU A 315 5.02 -0.74 -0.71
C LEU A 315 4.20 -1.57 -1.69
N TRP A 316 3.84 -1.04 -2.86
CA TRP A 316 3.08 -1.78 -3.87
C TRP A 316 3.86 -2.97 -4.45
N GLN A 317 5.19 -2.82 -4.64
CA GLN A 317 6.06 -3.86 -5.17
C GLN A 317 6.14 -5.09 -4.25
N VAL A 318 5.96 -4.92 -2.92
CA VAL A 318 5.97 -6.02 -1.95
C VAL A 318 4.57 -6.48 -1.53
N SER A 319 3.50 -5.83 -2.06
CA SER A 319 2.11 -6.12 -1.68
C SER A 319 1.30 -6.86 -2.76
N GLY A 320 1.87 -7.12 -3.95
CA GLY A 320 1.16 -7.83 -5.02
C GLY A 320 1.75 -7.59 -6.41
N ARG A 321 2.59 -6.56 -6.60
CA ARG A 321 3.23 -6.23 -7.90
C ARG A 321 2.21 -6.12 -9.04
N SER A 322 2.38 -6.94 -10.08
CA SER A 322 1.56 -6.92 -11.30
C SER A 322 0.15 -7.49 -11.15
N SER A 323 -0.20 -8.11 -10.01
CA SER A 323 -1.56 -8.57 -9.74
C SER A 323 -2.48 -7.47 -9.21
N LEU A 324 -1.93 -6.29 -8.88
CA LEU A 324 -2.69 -5.14 -8.41
C LEU A 324 -3.23 -4.31 -9.57
N SER A 325 -4.44 -3.77 -9.42
CA SER A 325 -4.98 -2.77 -10.33
C SER A 325 -4.14 -1.48 -10.29
N TRP A 326 -4.32 -0.62 -11.28
CA TRP A 326 -3.67 0.69 -11.31
C TRP A 326 -4.01 1.53 -10.07
N GLU A 327 -5.31 1.60 -9.74
CA GLU A 327 -5.81 2.34 -8.59
C GLU A 327 -5.23 1.83 -7.27
N GLU A 328 -5.13 0.51 -7.10
CA GLU A 328 -4.53 -0.09 -5.91
C GLU A 328 -3.03 0.22 -5.81
N SER A 329 -2.31 0.19 -6.91
CA SER A 329 -0.89 0.54 -6.97
C SER A 329 -0.67 2.00 -6.58
N VAL A 330 -1.49 2.92 -7.12
CA VAL A 330 -1.47 4.35 -6.77
C VAL A 330 -1.81 4.56 -5.29
N ARG A 331 -2.86 3.89 -4.79
CA ARG A 331 -3.25 3.97 -3.37
C ARG A 331 -2.13 3.56 -2.44
N LEU A 332 -1.43 2.46 -2.73
CA LEU A 332 -0.30 2.00 -1.92
C LEU A 332 0.87 2.98 -1.96
N ASP A 333 1.18 3.57 -3.12
CA ASP A 333 2.23 4.58 -3.23
C ASP A 333 1.86 5.85 -2.46
N LEU A 334 0.61 6.32 -2.55
CA LEU A 334 0.14 7.47 -1.78
C LEU A 334 0.14 7.18 -0.28
N SER A 335 -0.32 5.99 0.13
CA SER A 335 -0.27 5.55 1.52
C SER A 335 1.15 5.53 2.07
N TYR A 336 2.13 5.08 1.28
CA TYR A 336 3.55 5.15 1.67
C TYR A 336 4.02 6.60 1.88
N VAL A 337 3.72 7.48 0.92
CA VAL A 337 4.12 8.90 1.00
C VAL A 337 3.50 9.59 2.20
N GLU A 338 2.24 9.29 2.48
CA GLU A 338 1.49 9.93 3.55
C GLU A 338 1.82 9.39 4.94
N ASN A 339 2.16 8.10 5.04
CA ASN A 339 2.35 7.40 6.30
C ASN A 339 3.78 6.90 6.51
N TRP A 340 4.74 7.55 5.88
CA TRP A 340 6.13 7.11 5.93
C TRP A 340 6.67 7.01 7.36
N THR A 341 7.35 5.91 7.63
CA THR A 341 8.16 5.68 8.84
C THR A 341 9.42 4.91 8.48
N LEU A 342 10.52 5.16 9.20
CA LEU A 342 11.77 4.43 9.00
C LEU A 342 11.59 2.92 9.25
N VAL A 343 10.80 2.54 10.24
CA VAL A 343 10.47 1.13 10.52
C VAL A 343 9.72 0.51 9.34
N GLY A 344 8.81 1.26 8.71
CA GLY A 344 8.13 0.84 7.48
C GLY A 344 9.11 0.53 6.35
N ASP A 345 10.14 1.36 6.18
CA ASP A 345 11.18 1.12 5.18
C ASP A 345 11.92 -0.20 5.45
N PHE A 346 12.32 -0.47 6.68
CA PHE A 346 12.97 -1.75 7.03
C PHE A 346 12.06 -2.96 6.80
N VAL A 347 10.77 -2.85 7.09
CA VAL A 347 9.80 -3.91 6.80
C VAL A 347 9.68 -4.16 5.29
N ILE A 348 9.63 -3.09 4.49
CA ILE A 348 9.57 -3.20 3.02
C ILE A 348 10.86 -3.82 2.47
N LEU A 349 12.03 -3.39 2.95
CA LEU A 349 13.32 -3.97 2.57
C LEU A 349 13.41 -5.46 2.93
N GLY A 350 12.96 -5.86 4.11
CA GLY A 350 12.90 -7.27 4.52
C GLY A 350 11.98 -8.11 3.61
N LYS A 351 10.81 -7.59 3.26
CA LYS A 351 9.90 -8.24 2.29
C LYS A 351 10.53 -8.33 0.89
N THR A 352 11.23 -7.28 0.46
CA THR A 352 11.93 -7.25 -0.83
C THR A 352 13.03 -8.30 -0.89
N ALA A 353 13.87 -8.40 0.15
CA ALA A 353 14.91 -9.41 0.24
C ALA A 353 14.31 -10.82 0.16
N ARG A 354 13.24 -11.09 0.90
CA ARG A 354 12.53 -12.37 0.83
C ARG A 354 11.99 -12.67 -0.58
N ALA A 355 11.40 -11.68 -1.25
CA ALA A 355 10.85 -11.84 -2.59
C ALA A 355 11.96 -12.04 -3.66
N ALA A 356 13.14 -11.45 -3.47
CA ALA A 356 14.29 -11.65 -4.35
C ALA A 356 14.93 -13.04 -4.17
N LEU A 357 14.98 -13.56 -2.95
CA LEU A 357 15.55 -14.89 -2.64
C LEU A 357 14.59 -16.04 -2.97
N ALA A 358 13.29 -15.82 -2.87
CA ALA A 358 12.24 -16.80 -3.20
C ALA A 358 11.25 -16.19 -4.20
N PRO A 359 11.66 -16.00 -5.46
CA PRO A 359 10.77 -15.41 -6.47
C PRO A 359 9.59 -16.35 -6.70
N GLY A 360 8.36 -15.87 -6.40
CA GLY A 360 7.13 -16.54 -6.74
C GLY A 360 6.87 -16.54 -8.24
N GLU A 361 5.83 -17.23 -8.69
CA GLU A 361 5.44 -17.33 -10.12
C GLU A 361 5.16 -15.95 -10.79
N THR A 362 4.96 -14.90 -10.00
CA THR A 362 4.70 -13.52 -10.48
C THR A 362 5.97 -12.68 -10.71
N ALA A 363 7.17 -13.27 -10.61
CA ALA A 363 8.46 -12.55 -10.70
C ALA A 363 9.03 -12.47 -12.13
N ALA A 364 8.32 -12.94 -13.14
CA ALA A 364 8.76 -12.89 -14.55
C ALA A 364 8.02 -11.78 -15.31
#